data_4cb8ac11179df3925ea6effa5440fe36
#
_entry.id   4cb8ac11179df3925ea6effa5440fe36
#
_cell.length_a   1.000
_cell.length_b   1.000
_cell.length_c   1.000
_cell.angle_alpha   90.00
_cell.angle_beta   90.00
_cell.angle_gamma   90.00
#
_symmetry.space_group_name_H-M   'P 1'
#
loop_
_entity.id
_entity.type
_entity.pdbx_description
1 polymer ?
#
loop_
_entity_poly.entity_id
_entity_poly.type
_entity_poly.pdbx_seq_one_letter_code
_entity_poly.pdbx_strand_id
1 'polypeptide(L)'
;MSRELLDIGEVAAHAGVPVSTLHVWEKAGLIEPAGRNGLRRQYTHDALSRIAMIVLSQRSGFTLAEVGELLENGSGPAWERQISEKLTELRERRQQLDTAILTLEHTLKCPMPVQTDCPTFLTILDQVLPGGPVGASASV
;
A
#
# COMPACT_ATOMS: atom_id res chain seq x y z
N MET A 1 10.05 35.16 -13.60
CA MET A 1 10.30 33.72 -13.63
C MET A 1 9.05 33.05 -14.20
N SER A 2 9.12 32.61 -15.44
CA SER A 2 8.06 31.78 -16.01
C SER A 2 8.10 30.42 -15.30
N ARG A 3 7.04 30.09 -14.55
CA ARG A 3 6.84 28.75 -14.09
C ARG A 3 6.63 27.88 -15.32
N GLU A 4 7.61 27.09 -15.63
CA GLU A 4 7.55 26.16 -16.74
C GLU A 4 6.40 25.19 -16.48
N LEU A 5 5.41 25.20 -17.35
CA LEU A 5 4.27 24.31 -17.28
C LEU A 5 4.62 23.02 -18.01
N LEU A 6 4.29 21.89 -17.39
CA LEU A 6 4.46 20.57 -17.96
C LEU A 6 3.15 20.10 -18.58
N ASP A 7 3.19 19.51 -19.75
CA ASP A 7 2.01 18.88 -20.31
C ASP A 7 1.72 17.53 -19.60
N ILE A 8 0.49 17.04 -19.76
CA ILE A 8 0.05 15.79 -19.09
C ILE A 8 0.90 14.59 -19.45
N GLY A 9 1.44 14.52 -20.67
CA GLY A 9 2.33 13.44 -21.10
C GLY A 9 3.66 13.47 -20.37
N GLU A 10 4.24 14.66 -20.20
CA GLU A 10 5.48 14.86 -19.44
C GLU A 10 5.28 14.51 -17.96
N VAL A 11 4.16 14.92 -17.38
CA VAL A 11 3.79 14.61 -15.99
C VAL A 11 3.63 13.10 -15.80
N ALA A 12 2.94 12.43 -16.71
CA ALA A 12 2.77 10.98 -16.69
C ALA A 12 4.11 10.24 -16.74
N ALA A 13 5.02 10.68 -17.61
CA ALA A 13 6.35 10.12 -17.73
C ALA A 13 7.17 10.30 -16.44
N HIS A 14 7.15 11.50 -15.83
CA HIS A 14 7.84 11.78 -14.57
C HIS A 14 7.29 10.97 -13.40
N ALA A 15 5.97 10.81 -13.32
CA ALA A 15 5.31 10.07 -12.26
C ALA A 15 5.35 8.55 -12.43
N GLY A 16 5.66 8.08 -13.63
CA GLY A 16 5.63 6.66 -13.95
C GLY A 16 4.21 6.06 -13.94
N VAL A 17 3.21 6.87 -14.27
CA VAL A 17 1.81 6.47 -14.33
C VAL A 17 1.21 6.78 -15.71
N PRO A 18 0.22 6.00 -16.17
CA PRO A 18 -0.46 6.31 -17.43
C PRO A 18 -1.23 7.65 -17.36
N VAL A 19 -1.38 8.31 -18.50
CA VAL A 19 -2.20 9.53 -18.63
C VAL A 19 -3.64 9.29 -18.17
N SER A 20 -4.19 8.11 -18.44
CA SER A 20 -5.53 7.72 -17.98
C SER A 20 -5.66 7.75 -16.45
N THR A 21 -4.62 7.39 -15.72
CA THR A 21 -4.59 7.48 -14.26
C THR A 21 -4.65 8.93 -13.79
N LEU A 22 -3.91 9.82 -14.43
CA LEU A 22 -3.96 11.26 -14.11
C LEU A 22 -5.35 11.85 -14.37
N HIS A 23 -6.04 11.42 -15.40
CA HIS A 23 -7.43 11.83 -15.65
C HIS A 23 -8.38 11.36 -14.54
N VAL A 24 -8.21 10.16 -14.04
CA VAL A 24 -8.97 9.64 -12.89
C VAL A 24 -8.72 10.50 -11.65
N TRP A 25 -7.47 10.85 -11.36
CA TRP A 25 -7.11 11.67 -10.20
C TRP A 25 -7.62 13.11 -10.32
N GLU A 26 -7.58 13.69 -11.50
CA GLU A 26 -8.17 14.99 -11.78
C GLU A 26 -9.69 14.98 -11.57
N LYS A 27 -10.37 13.97 -12.10
CA LYS A 27 -11.81 13.79 -11.93
C LYS A 27 -12.21 13.59 -10.47
N ALA A 28 -11.36 12.92 -9.68
CA ALA A 28 -11.54 12.75 -8.25
C ALA A 28 -11.16 13.99 -7.42
N GLY A 29 -10.70 15.08 -8.06
CA GLY A 29 -10.29 16.29 -7.37
C GLY A 29 -8.96 16.21 -6.62
N LEU A 30 -8.16 15.18 -6.87
CA LEU A 30 -6.86 14.99 -6.21
C LEU A 30 -5.76 15.86 -6.79
N ILE A 31 -5.84 16.18 -8.07
CA ILE A 31 -4.94 17.06 -8.80
C ILE A 31 -5.73 18.05 -9.62
N GLU A 32 -5.19 19.25 -9.83
CA GLU A 32 -5.78 20.28 -10.64
C GLU A 32 -4.78 20.74 -11.71
N PRO A 33 -5.20 20.82 -12.99
CA PRO A 33 -4.37 21.43 -14.01
C PRO A 33 -4.29 22.94 -13.79
N ALA A 34 -3.12 23.52 -14.08
CA ALA A 34 -2.91 24.98 -14.02
C ALA A 34 -3.50 25.71 -15.22
N GLY A 35 -3.72 24.99 -16.32
CA GLY A 35 -4.25 25.56 -17.57
C GLY A 35 -4.29 24.51 -18.67
N ARG A 36 -4.51 24.99 -19.90
CA ARG A 36 -4.53 24.17 -21.12
C ARG A 36 -3.73 24.83 -22.23
N ASN A 37 -3.00 24.01 -22.97
CA ASN A 37 -2.44 24.40 -24.27
C ASN A 37 -3.20 23.62 -25.35
N GLY A 38 -4.21 24.30 -25.96
CA GLY A 38 -5.16 23.65 -26.83
C GLY A 38 -6.01 22.63 -26.08
N LEU A 39 -5.96 21.36 -26.49
CA LEU A 39 -6.67 20.25 -25.84
C LEU A 39 -5.85 19.56 -24.73
N ARG A 40 -4.58 19.94 -24.57
CA ARG A 40 -3.68 19.34 -23.57
C ARG A 40 -3.72 20.09 -22.27
N ARG A 41 -3.88 19.36 -21.16
CA ARG A 41 -3.79 19.92 -19.82
C ARG A 41 -2.35 20.16 -19.46
N GLN A 42 -2.10 21.25 -18.73
CA GLN A 42 -0.79 21.65 -18.23
C GLN A 42 -0.80 21.70 -16.70
N TYR A 43 0.31 21.33 -16.12
CA TYR A 43 0.50 21.24 -14.66
C TYR A 43 1.74 22.03 -14.24
N THR A 44 1.72 22.55 -13.01
CA THR A 44 2.89 23.16 -12.37
C THR A 44 3.81 22.10 -11.79
N HIS A 45 5.04 22.47 -11.47
CA HIS A 45 5.97 21.61 -10.73
C HIS A 45 5.45 21.24 -9.33
N ASP A 46 4.66 22.11 -8.70
CA ASP A 46 4.01 21.82 -7.41
C ASP A 46 3.03 20.63 -7.53
N ALA A 47 2.38 20.48 -8.67
CA ALA A 47 1.53 19.33 -8.96
C ALA A 47 2.32 18.02 -8.99
N LEU A 48 3.58 18.03 -9.42
CA LEU A 48 4.43 16.83 -9.38
C LEU A 48 4.67 16.34 -7.95
N SER A 49 4.90 17.26 -7.00
CA SER A 49 5.06 16.90 -5.59
C SER A 49 3.79 16.27 -5.03
N ARG A 50 2.63 16.83 -5.36
CA ARG A 50 1.33 16.28 -4.99
C ARG A 50 1.09 14.90 -5.61
N ILE A 51 1.43 14.73 -6.88
CA ILE A 51 1.35 13.44 -7.59
C ILE A 51 2.28 12.41 -6.93
N ALA A 52 3.50 12.80 -6.59
CA ALA A 52 4.44 11.93 -5.89
C ALA A 52 3.90 11.46 -4.54
N MET A 53 3.23 12.33 -3.78
CA MET A 53 2.55 11.97 -2.54
C MET A 53 1.42 10.97 -2.77
N ILE A 54 0.62 11.14 -3.81
CA ILE A 54 -0.44 10.20 -4.17
C ILE A 54 0.15 8.82 -4.50
N VAL A 55 1.18 8.77 -5.35
CA VAL A 55 1.86 7.52 -5.72
C VAL A 55 2.43 6.82 -4.49
N LEU A 56 3.13 7.56 -3.63
CA LEU A 56 3.71 7.01 -2.40
C LEU A 56 2.64 6.45 -1.48
N SER A 57 1.54 7.20 -1.27
CA SER A 57 0.42 6.76 -0.43
C SER A 57 -0.22 5.48 -0.95
N GLN A 58 -0.45 5.38 -2.25
CA GLN A 58 -1.00 4.16 -2.86
C GLN A 58 -0.03 2.97 -2.74
N ARG A 59 1.28 3.19 -2.89
CA ARG A 59 2.31 2.16 -2.65
C ARG A 59 2.34 1.71 -1.19
N SER A 60 1.99 2.58 -0.27
CA SER A 60 1.83 2.26 1.15
C SER A 60 0.51 1.56 1.48
N GLY A 61 -0.32 1.28 0.48
CA GLY A 61 -1.56 0.54 0.63
C GLY A 61 -2.79 1.37 0.91
N PHE A 62 -2.72 2.70 0.77
CA PHE A 62 -3.91 3.56 0.82
C PHE A 62 -4.72 3.44 -0.48
N THR A 63 -6.03 3.34 -0.35
CA THR A 63 -6.95 3.46 -1.48
C THR A 63 -6.99 4.92 -1.97
N LEU A 64 -7.48 5.14 -3.17
CA LEU A 64 -7.61 6.49 -3.72
C LEU A 64 -8.51 7.39 -2.85
N ALA A 65 -9.59 6.84 -2.29
CA ALA A 65 -10.48 7.55 -1.37
C ALA A 65 -9.74 7.95 -0.08
N GLU A 66 -8.99 7.03 0.51
CA GLU A 66 -8.15 7.30 1.70
C GLU A 66 -7.08 8.36 1.42
N VAL A 67 -6.47 8.34 0.22
CA VAL A 67 -5.54 9.40 -0.21
C VAL A 67 -6.23 10.76 -0.26
N GLY A 68 -7.45 10.82 -0.78
CA GLY A 68 -8.27 12.04 -0.79
C GLY A 68 -8.46 12.58 0.64
N GLU A 69 -8.84 11.74 1.57
CA GLU A 69 -9.00 12.11 2.99
C GLU A 69 -7.68 12.59 3.62
N LEU A 70 -6.56 11.92 3.33
CA LEU A 70 -5.25 12.36 3.80
C LEU A 70 -4.90 13.77 3.32
N LEU A 71 -5.17 14.06 2.05
CA LEU A 71 -4.90 15.36 1.47
C LEU A 71 -5.82 16.45 2.02
N GLU A 72 -7.08 16.12 2.31
CA GLU A 72 -8.04 17.04 2.93
C GLU A 72 -7.70 17.32 4.40
N ASN A 73 -7.34 16.28 5.15
CA ASN A 73 -6.95 16.40 6.56
C ASN A 73 -5.67 17.20 6.76
N GLY A 74 -4.79 17.21 5.76
CA GLY A 74 -3.53 17.95 5.74
C GLY A 74 -2.56 17.55 6.84
N SER A 75 -2.87 17.91 8.08
CA SER A 75 -2.13 17.58 9.29
C SER A 75 -3.07 17.61 10.49
N GLY A 76 -2.62 17.10 11.63
CA GLY A 76 -3.40 17.11 12.86
C GLY A 76 -3.97 15.74 13.24
N PRO A 77 -4.86 15.69 14.27
CA PRO A 77 -5.26 14.41 14.89
C PRO A 77 -5.91 13.40 13.94
N ALA A 78 -6.72 13.85 12.99
CA ALA A 78 -7.37 12.97 12.02
C ALA A 78 -6.35 12.34 11.05
N TRP A 79 -5.42 13.13 10.58
CA TRP A 79 -4.31 12.68 9.73
C TRP A 79 -3.40 11.69 10.48
N GLU A 80 -3.00 12.03 11.72
CA GLU A 80 -2.17 11.15 12.55
C GLU A 80 -2.83 9.80 12.81
N ARG A 81 -4.14 9.79 13.08
CA ARG A 81 -4.91 8.56 13.28
C ARG A 81 -4.90 7.70 12.03
N GLN A 82 -5.18 8.28 10.88
CA GLN A 82 -5.23 7.57 9.60
C GLN A 82 -3.88 6.94 9.25
N ILE A 83 -2.78 7.65 9.47
CA ILE A 83 -1.43 7.13 9.29
C ILE A 83 -1.12 6.00 10.29
N SER A 84 -1.49 6.17 11.56
CA SER A 84 -1.25 5.18 12.61
C SER A 84 -2.01 3.88 12.37
N GLU A 85 -3.26 3.97 11.92
CA GLU A 85 -4.07 2.82 11.56
C GLU A 85 -3.46 2.04 10.39
N LYS A 86 -3.01 2.74 9.34
CA LYS A 86 -2.33 2.13 8.20
C LYS A 86 -1.01 1.48 8.60
N LEU A 87 -0.25 2.12 9.48
CA LEU A 87 1.00 1.57 9.98
C LEU A 87 0.77 0.26 10.76
N THR A 88 -0.27 0.20 11.59
CA THR A 88 -0.66 -1.01 12.32
C THR A 88 -1.05 -2.13 11.35
N GLU A 89 -1.88 -1.83 10.36
CA GLU A 89 -2.29 -2.78 9.31
C GLU A 89 -1.08 -3.35 8.56
N LEU A 90 -0.13 -2.48 8.16
CA LEU A 90 1.07 -2.90 7.45
C LEU A 90 2.00 -3.77 8.32
N ARG A 91 2.11 -3.48 9.61
CA ARG A 91 2.89 -4.28 10.55
C ARG A 91 2.29 -5.67 10.74
N GLU A 92 0.97 -5.76 10.85
CA GLU A 92 0.26 -7.05 10.92
C GLU A 92 0.46 -7.86 9.64
N ARG A 93 0.33 -7.20 8.48
CA ARG A 93 0.55 -7.85 7.18
C ARG A 93 2.00 -8.33 7.02
N ARG A 94 2.97 -7.55 7.47
CA ARG A 94 4.38 -7.96 7.49
C ARG A 94 4.57 -9.23 8.33
N GLN A 95 3.98 -9.29 9.52
CA GLN A 95 4.05 -10.46 10.38
C GLN A 95 3.43 -11.70 9.71
N GLN A 96 2.30 -11.54 9.03
CA GLN A 96 1.67 -12.63 8.26
C GLN A 96 2.57 -13.11 7.13
N LEU A 97 3.22 -12.20 6.42
CA LEU A 97 4.17 -12.54 5.36
C LEU A 97 5.41 -13.24 5.91
N ASP A 98 5.96 -12.77 7.01
CA ASP A 98 7.11 -13.39 7.67
C ASP A 98 6.78 -14.84 8.09
N THR A 99 5.59 -15.07 8.64
CA THR A 99 5.10 -16.43 8.98
C THR A 99 4.95 -17.30 7.75
N ALA A 100 4.40 -16.77 6.67
CA ALA A 100 4.26 -17.51 5.41
C ALA A 100 5.61 -17.89 4.80
N ILE A 101 6.57 -16.98 4.81
CA ILE A 101 7.94 -17.23 4.34
C ILE A 101 8.59 -18.34 5.18
N LEU A 102 8.54 -18.23 6.50
CA LEU A 102 9.07 -19.23 7.42
C LEU A 102 8.47 -20.61 7.17
N THR A 103 7.16 -20.66 6.95
CA THR A 103 6.43 -21.90 6.64
C THR A 103 6.95 -22.55 5.37
N LEU A 104 7.09 -21.77 4.30
CA LEU A 104 7.55 -22.26 2.99
C LEU A 104 9.02 -22.69 3.03
N GLU A 105 9.87 -21.91 3.70
CA GLU A 105 11.27 -22.29 3.90
C GLU A 105 11.41 -23.59 4.69
N HIS A 106 10.61 -23.76 5.75
CA HIS A 106 10.57 -25.00 6.52
C HIS A 106 10.11 -26.18 5.67
N THR A 107 9.06 -25.98 4.87
CA THR A 107 8.51 -27.01 3.97
C THR A 107 9.57 -27.54 2.99
N LEU A 108 10.43 -26.64 2.48
CA LEU A 108 11.52 -27.04 1.57
C LEU A 108 12.66 -27.82 2.25
N LYS A 109 12.89 -27.59 3.54
CA LYS A 109 14.04 -28.13 4.27
C LYS A 109 13.68 -29.23 5.24
N CYS A 110 12.39 -29.44 5.53
CA CYS A 110 11.95 -30.43 6.51
C CYS A 110 12.21 -31.85 6.03
N PRO A 111 12.95 -32.67 6.80
CA PRO A 111 13.23 -34.06 6.45
C PRO A 111 12.07 -35.02 6.76
N MET A 112 11.01 -34.54 7.40
CA MET A 112 9.88 -35.37 7.79
C MET A 112 9.01 -35.72 6.58
N PRO A 113 8.71 -37.01 6.39
CA PRO A 113 7.87 -37.45 5.26
C PRO A 113 6.43 -36.95 5.36
N VAL A 114 5.94 -36.67 6.56
CA VAL A 114 4.62 -36.08 6.82
C VAL A 114 4.82 -34.77 7.59
N GLN A 115 4.50 -33.66 6.98
CA GLN A 115 4.72 -32.34 7.58
C GLN A 115 3.92 -32.11 8.86
N THR A 116 2.71 -32.68 8.95
CA THR A 116 1.84 -32.62 10.13
C THR A 116 2.41 -33.32 11.37
N ASP A 117 3.43 -34.14 11.21
CA ASP A 117 4.13 -34.81 12.32
C ASP A 117 5.36 -34.03 12.81
N CYS A 118 5.71 -32.93 12.10
CA CYS A 118 6.85 -32.10 12.45
C CYS A 118 6.52 -31.14 13.60
N PRO A 119 7.20 -31.18 14.75
CA PRO A 119 6.94 -30.28 15.88
C PRO A 119 7.10 -28.79 15.50
N THR A 120 8.07 -28.46 14.66
CA THR A 120 8.30 -27.09 14.20
C THR A 120 7.14 -26.61 13.33
N PHE A 121 6.64 -27.46 12.43
CA PHE A 121 5.50 -27.13 11.59
C PHE A 121 4.23 -26.95 12.41
N LEU A 122 3.99 -27.80 13.41
CA LEU A 122 2.86 -27.66 14.34
C LEU A 122 2.92 -26.33 15.10
N THR A 123 4.11 -25.92 15.55
CA THR A 123 4.28 -24.61 16.20
C THR A 123 3.92 -23.44 15.27
N ILE A 124 4.25 -23.54 13.98
CA ILE A 124 3.88 -22.53 12.99
C ILE A 124 2.35 -22.52 12.79
N LEU A 125 1.72 -23.69 12.70
CA LEU A 125 0.26 -23.80 12.55
C LEU A 125 -0.49 -23.20 13.75
N ASP A 126 0.02 -23.35 14.95
CA ASP A 126 -0.58 -22.81 16.17
C ASP A 126 -0.68 -21.25 16.15
N GLN A 127 0.22 -20.59 15.42
CA GLN A 127 0.19 -19.14 15.25
C GLN A 127 -0.88 -18.66 14.26
N VAL A 128 -1.36 -19.57 13.41
CA VAL A 128 -2.30 -19.25 12.33
C VAL A 128 -3.76 -19.52 12.72
N LEU A 129 -3.97 -20.46 13.62
CA LEU A 129 -5.32 -20.89 13.99
C LEU A 129 -5.93 -20.03 15.11
N PRO A 130 -7.10 -19.41 14.89
CA PRO A 130 -7.75 -18.59 15.91
C PRO A 130 -8.20 -19.39 17.15
N GLY A 131 -8.35 -20.69 17.01
CA GLY A 131 -8.76 -21.59 18.09
C GLY A 131 -7.63 -22.04 19.01
N GLY A 132 -6.41 -21.57 18.79
CA GLY A 132 -5.25 -21.92 19.59
C GLY A 132 -4.53 -23.21 19.14
N PRO A 133 -3.66 -23.75 19.99
CA PRO A 133 -2.75 -24.82 19.61
C PRO A 133 -3.42 -26.07 19.05
N VAL A 134 -2.91 -26.57 17.94
CA VAL A 134 -3.39 -27.81 17.31
C VAL A 134 -3.22 -29.02 18.24
N GLY A 135 -2.27 -28.95 19.17
CA GLY A 135 -2.01 -30.01 20.15
C GLY A 135 -2.88 -29.97 21.41
N ALA A 136 -3.71 -28.92 21.61
CA ALA A 136 -4.48 -28.75 22.85
C ALA A 136 -5.77 -29.58 22.91
N SER A 137 -6.20 -30.22 21.82
CA SER A 137 -7.46 -30.97 21.75
C SER A 137 -7.34 -32.47 21.98
N ALA A 138 -6.19 -32.95 22.44
CA ALA A 138 -5.94 -34.39 22.65
C ALA A 138 -6.09 -34.83 24.10
N SER A 139 -6.68 -34.03 24.97
CA SER A 139 -7.00 -34.46 26.34
C SER A 139 -8.50 -34.57 26.51
N VAL A 140 -8.99 -35.70 26.22
CA VAL A 140 -10.23 -36.19 26.82
C VAL A 140 -9.88 -37.21 27.88
#